data_6a4c4015e5cb651e8b1341aed47d0f40
#
_entry.id   6a4c4015e5cb651e8b1341aed47d0f40
#
_cell.length_a   1.000
_cell.length_b   1.000
_cell.length_c   1.000
_cell.angle_alpha   90.00
_cell.angle_beta   90.00
_cell.angle_gamma   90.00
#
_symmetry.space_group_name_H-M   'P 1'
#
loop_
_entity.id
_entity.type
_entity.pdbx_description
1 polymer ?
#
loop_
_entity_poly.entity_id
_entity_poly.type
_entity_poly.pdbx_seq_one_letter_code
_entity_poly.pdbx_strand_id
1 'polypeptide(L)'
;MSEHQATLVDILPAHAFDIDALQHYVESACEKTFNTFTVRQFQGGQSNPTFLIDADNKHWVLRKKPNGKLLPSAHMINREYQVMEALHPTAVPVPAMTLYCEDPRVIGTEFYLMDYVPGMLIEHPALHGVSPAHCHTLYENMATTLAALHKVDINAVGLQDYARSTADYYARQIKRWSEQYRQASAVPGGGKEGANAMHFLMEYLPNHIPADDTTCLVHGDYRVGNLLINEDDFTIAAVLDWELSTLGHPLADLAYCCIPYHLPSEQEGVKGLLGTDLKARGIPSEAAFIDMYCRACGRDGVENWPFYVAFSLFRLASICQGVYARALQGNASSANALAVGSRAALLAITARNLLTKK
;
A
#
# COMPACT_ATOMS: atom_id res chain seq x y z
N MET A 1 -19.83 -7.53 -16.51
CA MET A 1 -19.00 -6.49 -15.86
C MET A 1 -17.92 -7.25 -15.12
N SER A 2 -16.63 -7.00 -15.44
CA SER A 2 -15.52 -7.74 -14.80
C SER A 2 -15.50 -7.40 -13.31
N GLU A 3 -15.29 -8.39 -12.45
CA GLU A 3 -15.18 -8.23 -10.99
C GLU A 3 -14.00 -7.33 -10.56
N HIS A 4 -13.26 -6.77 -11.51
CA HIS A 4 -12.00 -6.05 -11.31
C HIS A 4 -12.07 -4.54 -11.59
N GLN A 5 -13.24 -4.03 -12.03
CA GLN A 5 -13.41 -2.57 -12.22
C GLN A 5 -13.89 -1.90 -10.94
N ALA A 6 -13.27 -0.76 -10.60
CA ALA A 6 -13.69 0.06 -9.48
C ALA A 6 -15.14 0.54 -9.68
N THR A 7 -16.02 0.23 -8.73
CA THR A 7 -17.42 0.66 -8.79
C THR A 7 -17.53 2.15 -8.51
N LEU A 8 -18.21 2.89 -9.39
CA LEU A 8 -18.54 4.29 -9.21
C LEU A 8 -19.96 4.44 -8.67
N VAL A 9 -20.11 5.29 -7.66
CA VAL A 9 -21.37 5.61 -7.00
C VAL A 9 -21.56 7.13 -6.93
N ASP A 10 -22.76 7.58 -6.59
CA ASP A 10 -23.01 8.97 -6.25
C ASP A 10 -22.20 9.36 -5.00
N ILE A 11 -21.90 10.64 -4.86
CA ILE A 11 -21.14 11.15 -3.72
C ILE A 11 -21.88 10.84 -2.42
N LEU A 12 -21.26 10.10 -1.52
CA LEU A 12 -21.83 9.80 -0.23
C LEU A 12 -22.02 11.07 0.61
N PRO A 13 -23.14 11.24 1.34
CA PRO A 13 -23.42 12.46 2.12
C PRO A 13 -22.27 12.86 3.07
N ALA A 14 -21.58 11.87 3.68
CA ALA A 14 -20.44 12.12 4.56
C ALA A 14 -19.21 12.71 3.85
N HIS A 15 -19.13 12.59 2.52
CA HIS A 15 -18.01 13.03 1.70
C HIS A 15 -18.39 14.19 0.77
N ALA A 16 -19.63 14.69 0.85
CA ALA A 16 -20.14 15.75 0.00
C ALA A 16 -19.34 17.05 0.15
N PHE A 17 -19.24 17.79 -0.94
CA PHE A 17 -18.60 19.08 -1.05
C PHE A 17 -19.26 19.89 -2.18
N ASP A 18 -18.92 21.17 -2.28
CA ASP A 18 -19.41 22.08 -3.32
C ASP A 18 -18.72 21.78 -4.65
N ILE A 19 -19.48 21.21 -5.61
CA ILE A 19 -18.96 20.83 -6.94
C ILE A 19 -18.73 22.08 -7.80
N ASP A 20 -19.57 23.10 -7.68
CA ASP A 20 -19.44 24.33 -8.46
C ASP A 20 -18.17 25.09 -8.01
N ALA A 21 -17.90 25.13 -6.70
CA ALA A 21 -16.67 25.71 -6.17
C ALA A 21 -15.42 24.95 -6.65
N LEU A 22 -15.49 23.62 -6.69
CA LEU A 22 -14.41 22.78 -7.24
C LEU A 22 -14.18 23.09 -8.72
N GLN A 23 -15.25 23.12 -9.53
CA GLN A 23 -15.16 23.43 -10.97
C GLN A 23 -14.49 24.78 -11.19
N HIS A 24 -14.96 25.86 -10.55
CA HIS A 24 -14.37 27.19 -10.68
C HIS A 24 -12.87 27.20 -10.30
N TYR A 25 -12.50 26.48 -9.24
CA TYR A 25 -11.11 26.40 -8.84
C TYR A 25 -10.25 25.69 -9.89
N VAL A 26 -10.71 24.53 -10.41
CA VAL A 26 -10.00 23.75 -11.44
C VAL A 26 -9.90 24.56 -12.75
N GLU A 27 -10.98 25.24 -13.17
CA GLU A 27 -10.97 26.10 -14.35
C GLU A 27 -9.94 27.21 -14.22
N SER A 28 -9.87 27.86 -13.06
CA SER A 28 -8.87 28.88 -12.77
C SER A 28 -7.44 28.34 -12.78
N ALA A 29 -7.21 27.17 -12.14
CA ALA A 29 -5.89 26.58 -12.03
C ALA A 29 -5.37 26.03 -13.37
N CYS A 30 -6.27 25.52 -14.22
CA CYS A 30 -5.94 24.98 -15.54
C CYS A 30 -6.04 26.02 -16.67
N GLU A 31 -6.43 27.26 -16.37
CA GLU A 31 -6.69 28.33 -17.34
C GLU A 31 -7.64 27.87 -18.48
N LYS A 32 -8.67 27.11 -18.13
CA LYS A 32 -9.59 26.46 -19.06
C LYS A 32 -10.99 26.36 -18.48
N THR A 33 -12.02 26.69 -19.30
CA THR A 33 -13.43 26.49 -18.96
C THR A 33 -13.93 25.14 -19.48
N PHE A 34 -14.79 24.47 -18.70
CA PHE A 34 -15.38 23.19 -19.05
C PHE A 34 -16.88 23.32 -19.27
N ASN A 35 -17.39 22.80 -20.40
CA ASN A 35 -18.83 22.79 -20.70
C ASN A 35 -19.56 21.72 -19.89
N THR A 36 -18.88 20.63 -19.58
CA THR A 36 -19.38 19.54 -18.71
C THR A 36 -18.39 19.30 -17.60
N PHE A 37 -18.89 19.16 -16.36
CA PHE A 37 -18.07 18.82 -15.19
C PHE A 37 -18.89 17.95 -14.26
N THR A 38 -18.58 16.68 -14.19
CA THR A 38 -19.28 15.71 -13.34
C THR A 38 -18.34 15.04 -12.38
N VAL A 39 -18.84 14.73 -11.19
CA VAL A 39 -18.05 14.08 -10.13
C VAL A 39 -18.80 12.86 -9.62
N ARG A 40 -18.11 11.70 -9.61
CA ARG A 40 -18.62 10.46 -9.03
C ARG A 40 -17.61 9.90 -8.04
N GLN A 41 -18.06 9.20 -7.01
CA GLN A 41 -17.19 8.63 -5.99
C GLN A 41 -16.83 7.19 -6.33
N PHE A 42 -15.55 6.81 -6.16
CA PHE A 42 -15.15 5.42 -6.15
C PHE A 42 -15.62 4.75 -4.87
N GLN A 43 -16.31 3.60 -5.02
CA GLN A 43 -16.71 2.78 -3.89
C GLN A 43 -15.48 2.00 -3.39
N GLY A 44 -15.12 2.17 -2.12
CA GLY A 44 -13.90 1.63 -1.52
C GLY A 44 -12.89 2.74 -1.25
N GLY A 45 -11.74 2.39 -0.71
CA GLY A 45 -10.74 3.38 -0.25
C GLY A 45 -11.03 3.78 1.19
N GLN A 46 -10.35 3.12 2.14
CA GLN A 46 -10.66 3.29 3.57
C GLN A 46 -10.01 4.54 4.18
N SER A 47 -8.97 5.08 3.55
CA SER A 47 -8.19 6.17 4.12
C SER A 47 -8.65 7.55 3.63
N ASN A 48 -8.66 7.77 2.32
CA ASN A 48 -8.96 9.07 1.73
C ASN A 48 -10.07 8.94 0.67
N PRO A 49 -11.18 9.71 0.76
CA PRO A 49 -12.22 9.71 -0.26
C PRO A 49 -11.66 10.06 -1.64
N THR A 50 -12.00 9.25 -2.64
CA THR A 50 -11.47 9.33 -4.00
C THR A 50 -12.62 9.43 -4.99
N PHE A 51 -12.51 10.33 -5.98
CA PHE A 51 -13.57 10.65 -6.92
C PHE A 51 -13.05 10.68 -8.35
N LEU A 52 -13.87 10.26 -9.29
CA LEU A 52 -13.66 10.49 -10.71
C LEU A 52 -14.29 11.83 -11.10
N ILE A 53 -13.54 12.65 -11.79
CA ILE A 53 -14.01 13.87 -12.44
C ILE A 53 -13.98 13.66 -13.94
N ASP A 54 -15.13 13.84 -14.58
CA ASP A 54 -15.26 13.87 -16.03
C ASP A 54 -15.53 15.32 -16.44
N ALA A 55 -14.58 15.96 -17.13
CA ALA A 55 -14.64 17.34 -17.59
C ALA A 55 -14.33 17.43 -19.08
N ASP A 56 -15.38 17.59 -19.92
CA ASP A 56 -15.32 17.48 -21.37
C ASP A 56 -14.59 16.17 -21.79
N ASN A 57 -13.40 16.26 -22.38
CA ASN A 57 -12.58 15.12 -22.83
C ASN A 57 -11.45 14.79 -21.84
N LYS A 58 -11.47 15.34 -20.61
CA LYS A 58 -10.49 15.08 -19.58
C LYS A 58 -11.11 14.23 -18.46
N HIS A 59 -10.33 13.28 -17.99
CA HIS A 59 -10.69 12.43 -16.86
C HIS A 59 -9.63 12.58 -15.78
N TRP A 60 -10.04 12.97 -14.57
CA TRP A 60 -9.14 13.10 -13.42
C TRP A 60 -9.63 12.28 -12.25
N VAL A 61 -8.70 11.93 -11.39
CA VAL A 61 -8.99 11.42 -10.06
C VAL A 61 -8.70 12.51 -9.03
N LEU A 62 -9.73 12.87 -8.26
CA LEU A 62 -9.61 13.73 -7.09
C LEU A 62 -9.46 12.86 -5.85
N ARG A 63 -8.43 13.14 -5.04
CA ARG A 63 -8.27 12.54 -3.72
C ARG A 63 -8.23 13.64 -2.66
N LYS A 64 -9.05 13.52 -1.61
CA LYS A 64 -9.17 14.53 -0.55
C LYS A 64 -9.04 13.90 0.83
N LYS A 65 -8.66 14.70 1.84
CA LYS A 65 -8.75 14.28 3.22
C LYS A 65 -10.21 14.03 3.61
N PRO A 66 -10.48 13.07 4.52
CA PRO A 66 -11.81 12.93 5.11
C PRO A 66 -12.23 14.20 5.85
N ASN A 67 -13.54 14.44 5.93
CA ASN A 67 -14.09 15.52 6.73
C ASN A 67 -13.93 15.24 8.24
N GLY A 68 -13.75 16.27 9.08
CA GLY A 68 -13.73 16.16 10.54
C GLY A 68 -12.34 16.23 11.17
N LYS A 69 -12.26 15.91 12.49
CA LYS A 69 -10.99 15.94 13.23
C LYS A 69 -10.18 14.69 12.94
N LEU A 70 -9.05 14.86 12.30
CA LEU A 70 -8.11 13.79 11.96
C LEU A 70 -6.95 13.74 12.97
N LEU A 71 -6.35 12.55 13.12
CA LEU A 71 -5.10 12.43 13.87
C LEU A 71 -3.98 13.17 13.14
N PRO A 72 -3.07 13.85 13.84
CA PRO A 72 -2.05 14.72 13.23
C PRO A 72 -1.13 14.09 12.18
N SER A 73 -1.01 12.77 12.16
CA SER A 73 -0.16 12.02 11.21
C SER A 73 -0.94 11.11 10.26
N ALA A 74 -2.28 11.19 10.26
CA ALA A 74 -3.13 10.43 9.36
C ALA A 74 -3.50 11.28 8.13
N HIS A 75 -3.74 10.58 7.02
CA HIS A 75 -4.29 11.21 5.80
C HIS A 75 -3.40 12.33 5.23
N MET A 76 -2.09 12.08 5.13
CA MET A 76 -1.12 13.06 4.61
C MET A 76 -1.07 13.04 3.07
N ILE A 77 -2.15 13.51 2.43
CA ILE A 77 -2.28 13.54 0.96
C ILE A 77 -1.24 14.41 0.27
N ASN A 78 -0.71 15.43 0.96
CA ASN A 78 0.41 16.22 0.46
C ASN A 78 1.67 15.38 0.22
N ARG A 79 1.92 14.35 1.04
CA ARG A 79 3.04 13.44 0.85
C ARG A 79 2.80 12.48 -0.32
N GLU A 80 1.56 12.02 -0.49
CA GLU A 80 1.18 11.21 -1.66
C GLU A 80 1.40 12.02 -2.95
N TYR A 81 0.93 13.27 -2.98
CA TYR A 81 1.14 14.18 -4.10
C TYR A 81 2.63 14.36 -4.39
N GLN A 82 3.40 14.75 -3.38
CA GLN A 82 4.85 15.03 -3.52
C GLN A 82 5.63 13.82 -4.09
N VAL A 83 5.35 12.61 -3.61
CA VAL A 83 6.07 11.43 -4.08
C VAL A 83 5.69 11.05 -5.51
N MET A 84 4.41 11.12 -5.87
CA MET A 84 3.98 10.82 -7.24
C MET A 84 4.50 11.87 -8.25
N GLU A 85 4.46 13.15 -7.88
CA GLU A 85 5.04 14.22 -8.70
C GLU A 85 6.54 14.01 -8.92
N ALA A 86 7.29 13.67 -7.87
CA ALA A 86 8.72 13.38 -7.95
C ALA A 86 9.04 12.12 -8.78
N LEU A 87 8.17 11.10 -8.75
CA LEU A 87 8.36 9.86 -9.49
C LEU A 87 7.95 9.94 -10.96
N HIS A 88 7.11 10.90 -11.35
CA HIS A 88 6.57 11.00 -12.71
C HIS A 88 7.65 10.97 -13.83
N PRO A 89 8.81 11.65 -13.69
CA PRO A 89 9.87 11.60 -14.70
C PRO A 89 10.75 10.34 -14.64
N THR A 90 10.43 9.37 -13.78
CA THR A 90 11.23 8.15 -13.59
C THR A 90 10.63 6.94 -14.31
N ALA A 91 11.26 5.77 -14.17
CA ALA A 91 10.73 4.51 -14.69
C ALA A 91 9.61 3.89 -13.82
N VAL A 92 9.25 4.52 -12.69
CA VAL A 92 8.16 4.05 -11.82
C VAL A 92 6.84 4.58 -12.37
N PRO A 93 5.89 3.72 -12.78
CA PRO A 93 4.62 4.18 -13.31
C PRO A 93 3.77 4.78 -12.18
N VAL A 94 3.44 6.05 -12.31
CA VAL A 94 2.53 6.79 -11.40
C VAL A 94 1.61 7.68 -12.22
N PRO A 95 0.39 7.99 -11.75
CA PRO A 95 -0.46 8.98 -12.40
C PRO A 95 0.24 10.34 -12.48
N ALA A 96 0.07 11.06 -13.58
CA ALA A 96 0.55 12.44 -13.69
C ALA A 96 -0.24 13.35 -12.74
N MET A 97 0.49 14.16 -11.97
CA MET A 97 -0.13 15.10 -11.03
C MET A 97 -0.56 16.38 -11.78
N THR A 98 -1.79 16.81 -11.56
CA THR A 98 -2.35 18.02 -12.21
C THR A 98 -2.26 19.23 -11.29
N LEU A 99 -2.74 19.11 -10.05
CA LEU A 99 -2.70 20.21 -9.07
C LEU A 99 -2.83 19.67 -7.63
N TYR A 100 -2.33 20.47 -6.69
CA TYR A 100 -2.55 20.31 -5.26
C TYR A 100 -3.17 21.58 -4.67
N CYS A 101 -4.25 21.45 -3.90
CA CYS A 101 -4.95 22.55 -3.25
C CYS A 101 -4.87 22.40 -1.73
N GLU A 102 -4.19 23.34 -1.08
CA GLU A 102 -4.11 23.43 0.39
C GLU A 102 -5.27 24.20 1.01
N ASP A 103 -6.02 24.97 0.20
CA ASP A 103 -7.07 25.87 0.71
C ASP A 103 -8.36 25.10 1.02
N PRO A 104 -8.72 24.93 2.31
CA PRO A 104 -9.95 24.24 2.69
C PRO A 104 -11.21 25.03 2.33
N ARG A 105 -11.12 26.30 1.92
CA ARG A 105 -12.28 27.10 1.52
C ARG A 105 -12.89 26.63 0.20
N VAL A 106 -12.15 25.87 -0.61
CA VAL A 106 -12.63 25.37 -1.92
C VAL A 106 -13.65 24.26 -1.72
N ILE A 107 -13.26 23.15 -1.08
CA ILE A 107 -14.12 21.97 -0.87
C ILE A 107 -14.14 21.46 0.56
N GLY A 108 -13.80 22.29 1.53
CA GLY A 108 -13.83 21.97 2.95
C GLY A 108 -12.56 21.31 3.47
N THR A 109 -11.63 20.92 2.63
CA THR A 109 -10.38 20.22 3.00
C THR A 109 -9.36 20.29 1.87
N GLU A 110 -8.08 19.99 2.17
CA GLU A 110 -7.03 19.81 1.17
C GLU A 110 -7.37 18.67 0.21
N PHE A 111 -6.96 18.81 -1.06
CA PHE A 111 -7.13 17.78 -2.09
C PHE A 111 -6.07 17.91 -3.18
N TYR A 112 -5.96 16.87 -4.00
CA TYR A 112 -5.20 16.90 -5.23
C TYR A 112 -5.96 16.28 -6.39
N LEU A 113 -5.58 16.68 -7.60
CA LEU A 113 -5.98 16.05 -8.85
C LEU A 113 -4.79 15.35 -9.50
N MET A 114 -5.06 14.19 -10.03
CA MET A 114 -4.14 13.41 -10.88
C MET A 114 -4.89 12.94 -12.12
N ASP A 115 -4.17 12.63 -13.19
CA ASP A 115 -4.76 12.04 -14.37
C ASP A 115 -5.39 10.68 -14.04
N TYR A 116 -6.55 10.42 -14.63
CA TYR A 116 -7.15 9.08 -14.58
C TYR A 116 -6.33 8.14 -15.48
N VAL A 117 -5.81 7.10 -14.90
CA VAL A 117 -5.12 6.01 -15.60
C VAL A 117 -6.10 4.85 -15.75
N PRO A 118 -6.45 4.42 -16.98
CA PRO A 118 -7.29 3.24 -17.18
C PRO A 118 -6.56 1.95 -16.74
N GLY A 119 -7.33 1.00 -16.23
CA GLY A 119 -6.81 -0.31 -15.81
C GLY A 119 -7.70 -0.98 -14.79
N MET A 120 -7.32 -2.19 -14.41
CA MET A 120 -8.04 -3.00 -13.42
C MET A 120 -7.24 -3.16 -12.13
N LEU A 121 -7.95 -3.34 -11.02
CA LEU A 121 -7.38 -3.70 -9.72
C LEU A 121 -7.65 -5.17 -9.43
N ILE A 122 -6.60 -5.91 -9.04
CA ILE A 122 -6.70 -7.31 -8.62
C ILE A 122 -6.27 -7.41 -7.17
N GLU A 123 -7.21 -7.73 -6.30
CA GLU A 123 -6.98 -7.74 -4.86
C GLU A 123 -6.30 -9.02 -4.34
N HIS A 124 -6.49 -10.16 -5.03
CA HIS A 124 -5.98 -11.44 -4.55
C HIS A 124 -4.70 -11.87 -5.28
N PRO A 125 -3.61 -12.19 -4.55
CA PRO A 125 -2.31 -12.51 -5.16
C PRO A 125 -2.33 -13.79 -6.01
N ALA A 126 -3.30 -14.69 -5.82
CA ALA A 126 -3.46 -15.87 -6.69
C ALA A 126 -4.02 -15.52 -8.08
N LEU A 127 -4.40 -14.25 -8.34
CA LEU A 127 -4.86 -13.73 -9.64
C LEU A 127 -5.96 -14.63 -10.25
N HIS A 128 -7.01 -14.91 -9.47
CA HIS A 128 -8.11 -15.79 -9.91
C HIS A 128 -8.70 -15.29 -11.24
N GLY A 129 -8.95 -16.21 -12.17
CA GLY A 129 -9.47 -15.88 -13.51
C GLY A 129 -8.44 -15.38 -14.52
N VAL A 130 -7.20 -15.09 -14.10
CA VAL A 130 -6.13 -14.64 -15.00
C VAL A 130 -5.39 -15.83 -15.60
N SER A 131 -4.98 -15.75 -16.88
CA SER A 131 -4.21 -16.81 -17.53
C SER A 131 -2.82 -16.99 -16.91
N PRO A 132 -2.23 -18.21 -16.95
CA PRO A 132 -0.89 -18.42 -16.40
C PRO A 132 0.19 -17.53 -17.02
N ALA A 133 0.10 -17.24 -18.31
CA ALA A 133 1.04 -16.34 -18.98
C ALA A 133 0.93 -14.90 -18.43
N HIS A 134 -0.28 -14.39 -18.28
CA HIS A 134 -0.51 -13.07 -17.71
C HIS A 134 -0.15 -13.00 -16.21
N CYS A 135 -0.38 -14.09 -15.46
CA CYS A 135 0.12 -14.16 -14.07
C CYS A 135 1.64 -14.01 -14.02
N HIS A 136 2.36 -14.71 -14.90
CA HIS A 136 3.82 -14.59 -14.95
C HIS A 136 4.26 -13.18 -15.32
N THR A 137 3.68 -12.58 -16.36
CA THR A 137 3.97 -11.22 -16.79
C THR A 137 3.75 -10.23 -15.66
N LEU A 138 2.62 -10.31 -14.94
CA LEU A 138 2.34 -9.39 -13.85
C LEU A 138 3.35 -9.53 -12.71
N TYR A 139 3.69 -10.75 -12.28
CA TYR A 139 4.67 -10.95 -11.23
C TYR A 139 6.08 -10.48 -11.61
N GLU A 140 6.49 -10.67 -12.88
CA GLU A 140 7.74 -10.12 -13.41
C GLU A 140 7.72 -8.59 -13.39
N ASN A 141 6.62 -7.98 -13.83
CA ASN A 141 6.44 -6.52 -13.76
C ASN A 141 6.43 -6.01 -12.31
N MET A 142 5.82 -6.73 -11.38
CA MET A 142 5.87 -6.37 -9.95
C MET A 142 7.32 -6.32 -9.44
N ALA A 143 8.13 -7.32 -9.76
CA ALA A 143 9.52 -7.37 -9.33
C ALA A 143 10.36 -6.24 -9.96
N THR A 144 10.19 -6.00 -11.26
CA THR A 144 10.96 -4.98 -12.01
C THR A 144 10.53 -3.56 -11.66
N THR A 145 9.24 -3.31 -11.45
CA THR A 145 8.73 -2.00 -11.00
C THR A 145 9.20 -1.68 -9.58
N LEU A 146 9.19 -2.66 -8.67
CA LEU A 146 9.73 -2.48 -7.32
C LEU A 146 11.23 -2.18 -7.35
N ALA A 147 11.98 -2.89 -8.20
CA ALA A 147 13.41 -2.62 -8.39
C ALA A 147 13.66 -1.22 -8.98
N ALA A 148 12.81 -0.77 -9.92
CA ALA A 148 12.88 0.59 -10.47
C ALA A 148 12.64 1.64 -9.37
N LEU A 149 11.65 1.43 -8.49
CA LEU A 149 11.39 2.31 -7.35
C LEU A 149 12.62 2.42 -6.43
N HIS A 150 13.22 1.29 -6.06
CA HIS A 150 14.36 1.27 -5.14
C HIS A 150 15.67 1.80 -5.76
N LYS A 151 15.70 1.96 -7.08
CA LYS A 151 16.83 2.57 -7.82
C LYS A 151 16.67 4.07 -8.06
N VAL A 152 15.53 4.65 -7.68
CA VAL A 152 15.32 6.10 -7.83
C VAL A 152 16.38 6.86 -7.04
N ASP A 153 17.09 7.76 -7.71
CA ASP A 153 17.97 8.71 -7.03
C ASP A 153 17.12 9.76 -6.31
N ILE A 154 17.01 9.59 -5.00
CA ILE A 154 16.18 10.46 -4.12
C ILE A 154 16.63 11.92 -4.15
N ASN A 155 17.91 12.21 -4.43
CA ASN A 155 18.41 13.58 -4.55
C ASN A 155 18.01 14.18 -5.91
N ALA A 156 18.13 13.40 -6.98
CA ALA A 156 17.77 13.87 -8.32
C ALA A 156 16.28 14.20 -8.46
N VAL A 157 15.40 13.51 -7.69
CA VAL A 157 13.96 13.77 -7.69
C VAL A 157 13.48 14.68 -6.54
N GLY A 158 14.40 15.25 -5.75
CA GLY A 158 14.07 16.22 -4.69
C GLY A 158 13.42 15.61 -3.44
N LEU A 159 13.64 14.32 -3.16
CA LEU A 159 13.08 13.62 -2.01
C LEU A 159 14.05 13.37 -0.86
N GLN A 160 15.21 14.04 -0.83
CA GLN A 160 16.24 13.86 0.22
C GLN A 160 15.70 14.15 1.64
N ASP A 161 14.74 15.06 1.76
CA ASP A 161 14.12 15.46 3.04
C ASP A 161 12.74 14.80 3.27
N TYR A 162 12.38 13.80 2.46
CA TYR A 162 11.07 13.14 2.51
C TYR A 162 10.85 12.36 3.82
N ALA A 163 11.91 11.93 4.49
CA ALA A 163 11.84 11.33 5.81
C ALA A 163 12.70 12.10 6.84
N ARG A 164 12.23 12.16 8.09
CA ARG A 164 12.96 12.85 9.18
C ARG A 164 14.31 12.23 9.51
N SER A 165 14.49 10.96 9.25
CA SER A 165 15.73 10.22 9.45
C SER A 165 15.73 8.96 8.59
N THR A 166 16.86 8.65 8.01
CA THR A 166 17.13 7.42 7.24
C THR A 166 17.85 6.36 8.07
N ALA A 167 18.57 6.77 9.14
CA ALA A 167 19.33 5.86 9.98
C ALA A 167 18.44 4.89 10.77
N ASP A 168 18.95 3.70 11.02
CA ASP A 168 18.33 2.68 11.88
C ASP A 168 16.87 2.36 11.53
N TYR A 169 16.56 2.24 10.23
CA TYR A 169 15.18 2.03 9.77
C TYR A 169 14.48 0.91 10.54
N TYR A 170 15.04 -0.30 10.58
CA TYR A 170 14.41 -1.43 11.25
C TYR A 170 14.27 -1.22 12.75
N ALA A 171 15.29 -0.69 13.44
CA ALA A 171 15.21 -0.44 14.88
C ALA A 171 14.07 0.53 15.22
N ARG A 172 13.93 1.62 14.45
CA ARG A 172 12.83 2.58 14.63
C ARG A 172 11.46 1.95 14.34
N GLN A 173 11.33 1.18 13.26
CA GLN A 173 10.09 0.53 12.90
C GLN A 173 9.69 -0.53 13.92
N ILE A 174 10.61 -1.38 14.36
CA ILE A 174 10.34 -2.39 15.39
C ILE A 174 9.87 -1.73 16.69
N LYS A 175 10.54 -0.67 17.13
CA LYS A 175 10.14 0.10 18.31
C LYS A 175 8.72 0.66 18.16
N ARG A 176 8.43 1.36 17.04
CA ARG A 176 7.12 1.95 16.75
C ARG A 176 6.00 0.91 16.79
N TRP A 177 6.18 -0.22 16.07
CA TRP A 177 5.15 -1.24 15.98
C TRP A 177 4.99 -2.05 17.26
N SER A 178 6.06 -2.21 18.04
CA SER A 178 5.98 -2.76 19.40
C SER A 178 5.17 -1.89 20.35
N GLU A 179 5.38 -0.58 20.32
CA GLU A 179 4.62 0.38 21.13
C GLU A 179 3.14 0.38 20.73
N GLN A 180 2.86 0.41 19.42
CA GLN A 180 1.50 0.37 18.90
C GLN A 180 0.77 -0.93 19.28
N TYR A 181 1.45 -2.09 19.17
CA TYR A 181 0.90 -3.36 19.60
C TYR A 181 0.58 -3.37 21.10
N ARG A 182 1.51 -2.92 21.95
CA ARG A 182 1.28 -2.86 23.41
C ARG A 182 0.07 -2.01 23.76
N GLN A 183 -0.10 -0.86 23.12
CA GLN A 183 -1.26 0.01 23.34
C GLN A 183 -2.57 -0.68 22.90
N ALA A 184 -2.55 -1.36 21.75
CA ALA A 184 -3.73 -2.05 21.24
C ALA A 184 -4.04 -3.35 21.98
N SER A 185 -3.06 -4.03 22.57
CA SER A 185 -3.23 -5.32 23.28
C SER A 185 -3.82 -5.18 24.68
N ALA A 186 -4.04 -3.96 25.19
CA ALA A 186 -4.87 -3.73 26.36
C ALA A 186 -6.32 -4.23 26.17
N VAL A 187 -6.75 -4.39 24.91
CA VAL A 187 -8.00 -5.04 24.53
C VAL A 187 -7.69 -6.50 24.16
N PRO A 188 -8.25 -7.51 24.85
CA PRO A 188 -7.98 -8.92 24.58
C PRO A 188 -8.34 -9.31 23.13
N GLY A 189 -7.39 -9.90 22.41
CA GLY A 189 -7.58 -10.39 21.04
C GLY A 189 -6.45 -11.33 20.63
N GLY A 190 -6.70 -12.19 19.63
CA GLY A 190 -5.66 -13.05 19.04
C GLY A 190 -5.23 -14.28 19.86
N GLY A 191 -5.80 -14.48 21.03
CA GLY A 191 -5.52 -15.64 21.89
C GLY A 191 -4.11 -15.63 22.49
N LYS A 192 -3.87 -16.58 23.44
CA LYS A 192 -2.60 -16.67 24.19
C LYS A 192 -1.38 -16.96 23.31
N GLU A 193 -1.54 -17.80 22.29
CA GLU A 193 -0.45 -18.18 21.41
C GLU A 193 0.01 -17.02 20.51
N GLY A 194 -0.93 -16.25 19.95
CA GLY A 194 -0.62 -15.04 19.19
C GLY A 194 0.10 -13.99 20.03
N ALA A 195 -0.34 -13.78 21.27
CA ALA A 195 0.33 -12.89 22.21
C ALA A 195 1.77 -13.34 22.53
N ASN A 196 1.97 -14.63 22.78
CA ASN A 196 3.31 -15.21 23.02
C ASN A 196 4.22 -15.03 21.79
N ALA A 197 3.69 -15.24 20.57
CA ALA A 197 4.43 -15.02 19.34
C ALA A 197 4.84 -13.56 19.18
N MET A 198 3.94 -12.60 19.45
CA MET A 198 4.27 -11.17 19.40
C MET A 198 5.33 -10.79 20.44
N HIS A 199 5.25 -11.32 21.67
CA HIS A 199 6.29 -11.06 22.68
C HIS A 199 7.65 -11.59 22.24
N PHE A 200 7.70 -12.80 21.69
CA PHE A 200 8.93 -13.35 21.12
C PHE A 200 9.49 -12.43 20.02
N LEU A 201 8.66 -11.96 19.09
CA LEU A 201 9.10 -11.11 17.99
C LEU A 201 9.62 -9.74 18.49
N MET A 202 8.95 -9.13 19.47
CA MET A 202 9.38 -7.87 20.09
C MET A 202 10.73 -7.97 20.82
N GLU A 203 11.10 -9.17 21.26
CA GLU A 203 12.39 -9.44 21.89
C GLU A 203 13.46 -9.86 20.85
N TYR A 204 13.09 -10.74 19.90
CA TYR A 204 14.01 -11.31 18.92
C TYR A 204 14.47 -10.30 17.88
N LEU A 205 13.52 -9.59 17.23
CA LEU A 205 13.82 -8.74 16.08
C LEU A 205 14.83 -7.62 16.37
N PRO A 206 14.77 -6.89 17.50
CA PRO A 206 15.76 -5.83 17.78
C PRO A 206 17.20 -6.35 17.91
N ASN A 207 17.37 -7.63 18.31
CA ASN A 207 18.66 -8.24 18.54
C ASN A 207 19.25 -8.95 17.30
N HIS A 208 18.51 -8.98 16.17
CA HIS A 208 18.90 -9.70 14.96
C HIS A 208 18.75 -8.86 13.69
N ILE A 209 18.81 -7.53 13.81
CA ILE A 209 18.75 -6.63 12.66
C ILE A 209 19.98 -6.89 11.78
N PRO A 210 19.80 -7.20 10.48
CA PRO A 210 20.92 -7.33 9.55
C PRO A 210 21.73 -6.05 9.43
N ALA A 211 23.02 -6.20 9.13
CA ALA A 211 23.94 -5.06 9.01
C ALA A 211 23.77 -4.21 7.73
N ASP A 212 22.94 -4.66 6.77
CA ASP A 212 22.62 -3.88 5.56
C ASP A 212 21.83 -2.62 5.94
N ASP A 213 22.39 -1.46 5.67
CA ASP A 213 21.83 -0.12 5.96
C ASP A 213 21.38 0.63 4.70
N THR A 214 21.25 -0.08 3.56
CA THR A 214 20.81 0.50 2.28
C THR A 214 19.51 1.30 2.48
N THR A 215 19.52 2.53 1.99
CA THR A 215 18.36 3.43 2.05
C THR A 215 17.90 3.81 0.64
N CYS A 216 16.60 3.71 0.41
CA CYS A 216 15.94 4.13 -0.82
C CYS A 216 14.54 4.68 -0.52
N LEU A 217 13.84 5.14 -1.55
CA LEU A 217 12.40 5.38 -1.46
C LEU A 217 11.68 4.04 -1.39
N VAL A 218 10.86 3.83 -0.34
CA VAL A 218 10.02 2.65 -0.17
C VAL A 218 8.54 3.04 -0.22
N HIS A 219 7.73 2.18 -0.80
CA HIS A 219 6.28 2.35 -0.88
C HIS A 219 5.59 2.14 0.48
N GLY A 220 6.04 1.13 1.21
CA GLY A 220 5.53 0.76 2.52
C GLY A 220 4.27 -0.13 2.52
N ASP A 221 3.58 -0.28 1.38
CA ASP A 221 2.45 -1.19 1.17
C ASP A 221 2.44 -1.76 -0.26
N TYR A 222 3.62 -2.12 -0.80
CA TYR A 222 3.72 -2.62 -2.17
C TYR A 222 3.13 -4.03 -2.28
N ARG A 223 1.99 -4.14 -2.91
CA ARG A 223 1.21 -5.38 -3.10
C ARG A 223 0.33 -5.30 -4.33
N VAL A 224 -0.11 -6.43 -4.87
CA VAL A 224 -0.93 -6.49 -6.09
C VAL A 224 -2.18 -5.61 -6.01
N GLY A 225 -2.83 -5.50 -4.86
CA GLY A 225 -4.03 -4.67 -4.70
C GLY A 225 -3.79 -3.15 -4.75
N ASN A 226 -2.54 -2.70 -4.78
CA ASN A 226 -2.15 -1.30 -4.95
C ASN A 226 -1.53 -1.03 -6.33
N LEU A 227 -1.67 -1.97 -7.26
CA LEU A 227 -1.16 -1.86 -8.62
C LEU A 227 -2.33 -1.79 -9.59
N LEU A 228 -2.38 -0.73 -10.38
CA LEU A 228 -3.30 -0.62 -11.51
C LEU A 228 -2.69 -1.37 -12.69
N ILE A 229 -3.43 -2.32 -13.23
CA ILE A 229 -2.95 -3.29 -14.21
C ILE A 229 -3.59 -2.98 -15.55
N ASN A 230 -2.78 -2.90 -16.60
CA ASN A 230 -3.24 -2.76 -17.96
C ASN A 230 -3.99 -4.05 -18.38
N GLU A 231 -5.22 -3.90 -18.88
CA GLU A 231 -6.10 -5.03 -19.22
C GLU A 231 -5.59 -5.82 -20.44
N ASP A 232 -4.85 -5.19 -21.34
CA ASP A 232 -4.42 -5.81 -22.61
C ASP A 232 -3.20 -6.73 -22.42
N ASP A 233 -2.18 -6.29 -21.66
CA ASP A 233 -0.90 -6.96 -21.58
C ASP A 233 -0.46 -7.34 -20.15
N PHE A 234 -1.27 -7.02 -19.14
CA PHE A 234 -1.00 -7.28 -17.71
C PHE A 234 0.31 -6.64 -17.19
N THR A 235 0.74 -5.55 -17.82
CA THR A 235 1.78 -4.68 -17.26
C THR A 235 1.21 -3.75 -16.21
N ILE A 236 2.07 -3.16 -15.37
CA ILE A 236 1.63 -2.18 -14.36
C ILE A 236 1.46 -0.83 -15.02
N ALA A 237 0.22 -0.33 -15.06
CA ALA A 237 -0.13 0.99 -15.57
C ALA A 237 0.17 2.10 -14.54
N ALA A 238 -0.05 1.83 -13.24
CA ALA A 238 0.33 2.76 -12.17
C ALA A 238 0.47 2.04 -10.82
N VAL A 239 1.38 2.55 -9.99
CA VAL A 239 1.47 2.22 -8.55
C VAL A 239 0.68 3.25 -7.78
N LEU A 240 -0.24 2.79 -6.93
CA LEU A 240 -1.20 3.59 -6.18
C LEU A 240 -0.96 3.46 -4.66
N ASP A 241 -1.58 4.36 -3.89
CA ASP A 241 -1.63 4.32 -2.41
C ASP A 241 -0.28 4.54 -1.72
N TRP A 242 0.31 5.71 -1.97
CA TRP A 242 1.61 6.13 -1.45
C TRP A 242 1.59 6.67 -0.01
N GLU A 243 0.49 6.53 0.72
CA GLU A 243 0.33 7.13 2.07
C GLU A 243 1.36 6.64 3.09
N LEU A 244 1.90 5.42 2.92
CA LEU A 244 2.89 4.82 3.79
C LEU A 244 4.34 4.98 3.29
N SER A 245 4.53 5.65 2.16
CA SER A 245 5.84 5.81 1.55
C SER A 245 6.80 6.63 2.43
N THR A 246 8.06 6.27 2.38
CA THR A 246 9.12 6.91 3.17
C THR A 246 10.51 6.57 2.60
N LEU A 247 11.55 7.19 3.16
CA LEU A 247 12.91 6.68 2.97
C LEU A 247 13.16 5.53 3.95
N GLY A 248 13.53 4.38 3.41
CA GLY A 248 13.66 3.15 4.20
C GLY A 248 14.50 2.09 3.50
N HIS A 249 14.48 0.89 4.04
CA HIS A 249 15.25 -0.23 3.53
C HIS A 249 14.49 -1.00 2.43
N PRO A 250 15.08 -1.23 1.24
CA PRO A 250 14.39 -1.84 0.10
C PRO A 250 13.78 -3.22 0.38
N LEU A 251 14.45 -4.04 1.21
CA LEU A 251 13.95 -5.37 1.54
C LEU A 251 12.70 -5.34 2.44
N ALA A 252 12.31 -4.19 2.99
CA ALA A 252 11.04 -4.06 3.70
C ALA A 252 9.85 -4.17 2.74
N ASP A 253 9.92 -3.54 1.57
CA ASP A 253 8.87 -3.64 0.55
C ASP A 253 8.90 -5.01 -0.15
N LEU A 254 10.09 -5.52 -0.50
CA LEU A 254 10.22 -6.84 -1.13
C LEU A 254 9.63 -7.93 -0.22
N ALA A 255 9.97 -7.93 1.07
CA ALA A 255 9.46 -8.89 2.03
C ALA A 255 7.95 -8.73 2.28
N TYR A 256 7.45 -7.48 2.29
CA TYR A 256 6.03 -7.23 2.40
C TYR A 256 5.25 -7.78 1.19
N CYS A 257 5.77 -7.60 -0.02
CA CYS A 257 5.21 -8.17 -1.24
C CYS A 257 5.21 -9.71 -1.22
N CYS A 258 6.16 -10.35 -0.53
CA CYS A 258 6.27 -11.79 -0.39
C CYS A 258 5.45 -12.41 0.76
N ILE A 259 4.80 -11.62 1.62
CA ILE A 259 3.93 -12.14 2.70
C ILE A 259 2.95 -13.22 2.21
N PRO A 260 2.27 -13.09 1.05
CA PRO A 260 1.32 -14.09 0.57
C PRO A 260 1.88 -15.50 0.44
N TYR A 261 3.17 -15.68 0.14
CA TYR A 261 3.79 -17.00 0.03
C TYR A 261 3.81 -17.78 1.36
N HIS A 262 3.64 -17.07 2.49
CA HIS A 262 3.66 -17.63 3.83
C HIS A 262 2.27 -17.76 4.48
N LEU A 263 1.24 -17.32 3.79
CA LEU A 263 -0.14 -17.33 4.29
C LEU A 263 -1.00 -18.32 3.51
N PRO A 264 -1.96 -19.02 4.17
CA PRO A 264 -2.83 -19.98 3.51
C PRO A 264 -3.71 -19.32 2.45
N SER A 265 -3.89 -20.00 1.31
CA SER A 265 -4.72 -19.53 0.20
C SER A 265 -6.22 -19.72 0.44
N GLU A 266 -6.60 -20.72 1.24
CA GLU A 266 -8.00 -21.13 1.43
C GLU A 266 -8.64 -20.60 2.73
N GLN A 267 -7.92 -19.81 3.51
CA GLN A 267 -8.47 -19.24 4.73
C GLN A 267 -9.27 -17.98 4.43
N GLU A 268 -10.55 -17.96 4.81
CA GLU A 268 -11.42 -16.79 4.63
C GLU A 268 -10.78 -15.51 5.19
N GLY A 269 -10.83 -14.47 4.38
CA GLY A 269 -10.27 -13.17 4.73
C GLY A 269 -8.74 -13.09 4.71
N VAL A 270 -8.01 -14.14 4.37
CA VAL A 270 -6.56 -14.14 4.16
C VAL A 270 -6.26 -14.20 2.67
N LYS A 271 -5.38 -13.32 2.20
CA LYS A 271 -4.96 -13.27 0.80
C LYS A 271 -3.59 -13.94 0.67
N GLY A 272 -3.56 -15.27 0.72
CA GLY A 272 -2.33 -16.07 0.69
C GLY A 272 -2.14 -16.87 -0.60
N LEU A 273 -0.96 -17.49 -0.71
CA LEU A 273 -0.56 -18.37 -1.81
C LEU A 273 -0.17 -19.78 -1.33
N LEU A 274 0.02 -19.96 -0.01
CA LEU A 274 0.42 -21.25 0.54
C LEU A 274 -0.69 -22.30 0.31
N GLY A 275 -0.34 -23.39 -0.35
CA GLY A 275 -1.30 -24.41 -0.81
C GLY A 275 -1.75 -24.26 -2.26
N THR A 276 -1.43 -23.15 -2.92
CA THR A 276 -1.71 -22.94 -4.36
C THR A 276 -0.67 -23.68 -5.21
N ASP A 277 -1.10 -24.32 -6.30
CA ASP A 277 -0.18 -24.78 -7.35
C ASP A 277 0.32 -23.58 -8.17
N LEU A 278 1.40 -22.96 -7.67
CA LEU A 278 2.00 -21.77 -8.27
C LEU A 278 2.40 -22.01 -9.73
N LYS A 279 2.95 -23.20 -10.04
CA LYS A 279 3.42 -23.53 -11.38
C LYS A 279 2.25 -23.61 -12.37
N ALA A 280 1.17 -24.31 -12.01
CA ALA A 280 -0.03 -24.37 -12.84
C ALA A 280 -0.68 -22.98 -13.05
N ARG A 281 -0.53 -22.09 -12.07
CA ARG A 281 -1.02 -20.70 -12.13
C ARG A 281 -0.09 -19.74 -12.86
N GLY A 282 1.12 -20.16 -13.25
CA GLY A 282 2.13 -19.27 -13.82
C GLY A 282 2.73 -18.26 -12.83
N ILE A 283 2.47 -18.45 -11.54
CA ILE A 283 3.01 -17.59 -10.47
C ILE A 283 4.43 -18.08 -10.12
N PRO A 284 5.46 -17.21 -10.10
CA PRO A 284 6.80 -17.62 -9.71
C PRO A 284 6.82 -18.11 -8.24
N SER A 285 7.75 -19.01 -7.93
CA SER A 285 8.05 -19.29 -6.52
C SER A 285 8.61 -18.04 -5.84
N GLU A 286 8.57 -17.98 -4.50
CA GLU A 286 9.16 -16.87 -3.76
C GLU A 286 10.62 -16.64 -4.14
N ALA A 287 11.42 -17.71 -4.22
CA ALA A 287 12.83 -17.62 -4.64
C ALA A 287 12.97 -17.04 -6.05
N ALA A 288 12.14 -17.46 -7.01
CA ALA A 288 12.17 -16.93 -8.37
C ALA A 288 11.75 -15.45 -8.42
N PHE A 289 10.78 -15.04 -7.61
CA PHE A 289 10.37 -13.62 -7.51
C PHE A 289 11.50 -12.75 -6.93
N ILE A 290 12.18 -13.22 -5.88
CA ILE A 290 13.35 -12.57 -5.31
C ILE A 290 14.47 -12.45 -6.35
N ASP A 291 14.74 -13.51 -7.11
CA ASP A 291 15.74 -13.50 -8.19
C ASP A 291 15.41 -12.50 -9.30
N MET A 292 14.13 -12.38 -9.69
CA MET A 292 13.68 -11.36 -10.66
C MET A 292 13.98 -9.95 -10.15
N TYR A 293 13.64 -9.68 -8.89
CA TYR A 293 13.93 -8.39 -8.25
C TYR A 293 15.45 -8.14 -8.17
N CYS A 294 16.24 -9.10 -7.68
CA CYS A 294 17.69 -8.96 -7.53
C CYS A 294 18.36 -8.67 -8.87
N ARG A 295 18.01 -9.41 -9.94
CA ARG A 295 18.52 -9.15 -11.29
C ARG A 295 18.16 -7.73 -11.76
N ALA A 296 16.93 -7.28 -11.53
CA ALA A 296 16.47 -5.96 -11.96
C ALA A 296 17.16 -4.81 -11.21
N CYS A 297 17.48 -4.97 -9.91
CA CYS A 297 18.16 -3.94 -9.14
C CYS A 297 19.70 -4.09 -9.10
N GLY A 298 20.27 -5.20 -9.60
CA GLY A 298 21.71 -5.45 -9.61
C GLY A 298 22.27 -5.93 -8.28
N ARG A 299 21.46 -6.67 -7.47
CA ARG A 299 21.91 -7.32 -6.22
C ARG A 299 22.33 -8.77 -6.50
N ASP A 300 23.34 -9.24 -5.79
CA ASP A 300 23.80 -10.63 -5.89
C ASP A 300 22.88 -11.63 -5.16
N GLY A 301 21.93 -11.13 -4.36
CA GLY A 301 20.97 -11.93 -3.61
C GLY A 301 20.48 -11.21 -2.35
N VAL A 302 19.78 -11.97 -1.51
CA VAL A 302 19.25 -11.48 -0.23
C VAL A 302 19.65 -12.43 0.89
N GLU A 303 20.51 -11.96 1.78
CA GLU A 303 20.85 -12.67 3.02
C GLU A 303 19.79 -12.40 4.11
N ASN A 304 19.72 -13.30 5.10
CA ASN A 304 18.82 -13.16 6.25
C ASN A 304 17.33 -12.98 5.89
N TRP A 305 16.90 -13.52 4.75
CA TRP A 305 15.53 -13.37 4.24
C TRP A 305 14.44 -13.63 5.29
N PRO A 306 14.53 -14.67 6.16
CA PRO A 306 13.53 -14.90 7.20
C PRO A 306 13.32 -13.72 8.15
N PHE A 307 14.35 -12.92 8.43
CA PHE A 307 14.22 -11.71 9.26
C PHE A 307 13.28 -10.68 8.59
N TYR A 308 13.47 -10.41 7.31
CA TYR A 308 12.70 -9.38 6.59
C TYR A 308 11.23 -9.76 6.48
N VAL A 309 10.94 -11.02 6.17
CA VAL A 309 9.56 -11.53 6.11
C VAL A 309 8.93 -11.53 7.51
N ALA A 310 9.64 -11.99 8.53
CA ALA A 310 9.14 -11.99 9.91
C ALA A 310 8.88 -10.57 10.42
N PHE A 311 9.74 -9.60 10.10
CA PHE A 311 9.49 -8.19 10.40
C PHE A 311 8.23 -7.65 9.70
N SER A 312 8.03 -7.97 8.42
CA SER A 312 6.86 -7.53 7.66
C SER A 312 5.56 -8.13 8.22
N LEU A 313 5.58 -9.41 8.59
CA LEU A 313 4.46 -10.08 9.27
C LEU A 313 4.20 -9.50 10.67
N PHE A 314 5.25 -9.22 11.45
CA PHE A 314 5.14 -8.56 12.76
C PHE A 314 4.49 -7.17 12.65
N ARG A 315 4.93 -6.37 11.69
CA ARG A 315 4.34 -5.07 11.38
C ARG A 315 2.85 -5.22 11.05
N LEU A 316 2.50 -6.12 10.14
CA LEU A 316 1.11 -6.36 9.73
C LEU A 316 0.25 -6.89 10.89
N ALA A 317 0.79 -7.78 11.76
CA ALA A 317 0.12 -8.25 12.97
C ALA A 317 -0.18 -7.09 13.93
N SER A 318 0.76 -6.16 14.10
CA SER A 318 0.57 -4.96 14.93
C SER A 318 -0.52 -4.04 14.39
N ILE A 319 -0.59 -3.86 13.06
CA ILE A 319 -1.64 -3.10 12.38
C ILE A 319 -3.00 -3.77 12.61
N CYS A 320 -3.11 -5.09 12.36
CA CYS A 320 -4.33 -5.86 12.55
C CYS A 320 -4.85 -5.79 13.99
N GLN A 321 -3.96 -5.89 14.99
CA GLN A 321 -4.33 -5.72 16.40
C GLN A 321 -4.87 -4.33 16.70
N GLY A 322 -4.28 -3.29 16.09
CA GLY A 322 -4.77 -1.92 16.21
C GLY A 322 -6.16 -1.72 15.58
N VAL A 323 -6.42 -2.35 14.43
CA VAL A 323 -7.74 -2.36 13.78
C VAL A 323 -8.76 -3.07 14.67
N TYR A 324 -8.40 -4.22 15.25
CA TYR A 324 -9.25 -4.99 16.17
C TYR A 324 -9.64 -4.18 17.41
N ALA A 325 -8.66 -3.53 18.05
CA ALA A 325 -8.92 -2.72 19.24
C ALA A 325 -9.88 -1.56 18.95
N ARG A 326 -9.71 -0.86 17.83
CA ARG A 326 -10.66 0.20 17.39
C ARG A 326 -12.05 -0.33 17.09
N ALA A 327 -12.14 -1.53 16.49
CA ALA A 327 -13.44 -2.17 16.20
C ALA A 327 -14.22 -2.45 17.48
N LEU A 328 -13.57 -3.00 18.49
CA LEU A 328 -14.20 -3.28 19.79
C LEU A 328 -14.61 -2.01 20.55
N GLN A 329 -13.92 -0.89 20.30
CA GLN A 329 -14.25 0.42 20.87
C GLN A 329 -15.35 1.18 20.10
N GLY A 330 -15.89 0.59 19.02
CA GLY A 330 -16.89 1.24 18.15
C GLY A 330 -16.34 2.32 17.23
N ASN A 331 -15.00 2.44 17.12
CA ASN A 331 -14.30 3.46 16.34
C ASN A 331 -13.70 2.93 15.03
N ALA A 332 -14.20 1.81 14.50
CA ALA A 332 -13.68 1.24 13.27
C ALA A 332 -14.32 1.90 12.04
N SER A 333 -13.51 2.21 11.05
CA SER A 333 -13.95 2.76 9.75
C SER A 333 -14.51 1.71 8.79
N SER A 334 -14.43 0.40 9.12
CA SER A 334 -14.85 -0.70 8.25
C SER A 334 -15.71 -1.74 8.97
N ALA A 335 -16.78 -2.21 8.31
CA ALA A 335 -17.62 -3.31 8.80
C ALA A 335 -16.82 -4.62 9.01
N ASN A 336 -15.71 -4.81 8.29
CA ASN A 336 -14.87 -6.00 8.36
C ASN A 336 -13.72 -5.90 9.38
N ALA A 337 -13.68 -4.85 10.19
CA ALA A 337 -12.54 -4.57 11.08
C ALA A 337 -12.27 -5.72 12.09
N LEU A 338 -13.30 -6.41 12.59
CA LEU A 338 -13.13 -7.57 13.47
C LEU A 338 -12.47 -8.75 12.73
N ALA A 339 -12.87 -9.03 11.50
CA ALA A 339 -12.28 -10.09 10.68
C ALA A 339 -10.82 -9.78 10.31
N VAL A 340 -10.50 -8.51 10.02
CA VAL A 340 -9.12 -8.07 9.79
C VAL A 340 -8.29 -8.27 11.06
N GLY A 341 -8.82 -7.87 12.20
CA GLY A 341 -8.13 -7.98 13.49
C GLY A 341 -7.82 -9.41 13.91
N SER A 342 -8.73 -10.35 13.62
CA SER A 342 -8.55 -11.77 13.97
C SER A 342 -7.31 -12.43 13.32
N ARG A 343 -6.74 -11.82 12.27
CA ARG A 343 -5.53 -12.30 11.57
C ARG A 343 -4.24 -12.05 12.33
N ALA A 344 -4.24 -11.15 13.30
CA ALA A 344 -3.02 -10.76 14.04
C ALA A 344 -2.28 -11.98 14.63
N ALA A 345 -3.02 -12.95 15.19
CA ALA A 345 -2.42 -14.17 15.74
C ALA A 345 -1.75 -15.04 14.66
N LEU A 346 -2.43 -15.28 13.53
CA LEU A 346 -1.87 -16.05 12.41
C LEU A 346 -0.56 -15.44 11.92
N LEU A 347 -0.55 -14.13 11.70
CA LEU A 347 0.62 -13.40 11.21
C LEU A 347 1.80 -13.50 12.19
N ALA A 348 1.54 -13.30 13.49
CA ALA A 348 2.57 -13.39 14.52
C ALA A 348 3.14 -14.80 14.66
N ILE A 349 2.28 -15.83 14.64
CA ILE A 349 2.70 -17.24 14.73
C ILE A 349 3.51 -17.63 13.49
N THR A 350 3.09 -17.21 12.30
CA THR A 350 3.82 -17.43 11.05
C THR A 350 5.21 -16.79 11.12
N ALA A 351 5.30 -15.54 11.55
CA ALA A 351 6.57 -14.82 11.70
C ALA A 351 7.54 -15.54 12.68
N ARG A 352 7.05 -15.94 13.87
CA ARG A 352 7.85 -16.69 14.84
C ARG A 352 8.35 -18.00 14.24
N ASN A 353 7.48 -18.74 13.56
CA ASN A 353 7.83 -20.03 12.98
C ASN A 353 8.90 -19.93 11.89
N LEU A 354 8.94 -18.85 11.11
CA LEU A 354 10.00 -18.58 10.12
C LEU A 354 11.38 -18.42 10.78
N LEU A 355 11.43 -17.83 11.98
CA LEU A 355 12.68 -17.58 12.70
C LEU A 355 13.13 -18.77 13.56
N THR A 356 12.23 -19.70 13.89
CA THR A 356 12.52 -20.84 14.79
C THR A 356 12.63 -22.18 14.08
N LYS A 357 12.21 -22.30 12.82
CA LYS A 357 12.45 -23.49 12.01
C LYS A 357 13.95 -23.61 11.71
N LYS A 358 14.55 -24.70 12.17
CA LYS A 358 15.91 -25.12 11.80
C LYS A 358 15.89 -25.84 10.46
#